data_61b34e0c16c8458ce81a507047dda5bd
#
_entry.id   61b34e0c16c8458ce81a507047dda5bd
#
_cell.length_a   1.000
_cell.length_b   1.000
_cell.length_c   1.000
_cell.angle_alpha   90.00
_cell.angle_beta   90.00
_cell.angle_gamma   90.00
#
_symmetry.space_group_name_H-M   'P 1'
#
loop_
_entity.id
_entity.type
_entity.pdbx_description
1 polymer ?
#
loop_
_entity_poly.entity_id
_entity_poly.type
_entity_poly.pdbx_seq_one_letter_code
_entity_poly.pdbx_strand_id
1 'polypeptide(L)'
;MSRSFKHLLIGAGFLAALLAGGCASLVTVDVTGGWVGTMTWTTGPLTGATQPVSFDLVQEGKDISGSIVLVGRSTDTYTINITFGRATGRSVEFTASGVNDVVTPSVSVTFDFDGEADDTTMDGTGTAVISGTAYEFTWTATLVTPPPEES
;
A
#
# COMPACT_ATOMS: atom_id res chain seq x y z
N MET A 1 -13.32 -48.26 -64.00
CA MET A 1 -12.49 -47.05 -63.70
C MET A 1 -12.67 -46.63 -62.31
N SER A 2 -11.71 -46.95 -61.49
CA SER A 2 -11.72 -46.66 -60.09
C SER A 2 -11.09 -45.25 -59.86
N ARG A 3 -11.76 -44.36 -59.21
CA ARG A 3 -11.15 -43.17 -58.69
C ARG A 3 -11.21 -43.19 -57.17
N SER A 4 -10.08 -43.51 -56.63
CA SER A 4 -9.81 -43.49 -55.20
C SER A 4 -9.88 -42.07 -54.68
N PHE A 5 -10.84 -41.77 -53.82
CA PHE A 5 -10.88 -40.53 -53.05
C PHE A 5 -10.13 -40.75 -51.74
N LYS A 6 -8.93 -40.25 -51.69
CA LYS A 6 -8.17 -40.15 -50.44
C LYS A 6 -8.73 -38.98 -49.64
N HIS A 7 -9.52 -39.28 -48.66
CA HIS A 7 -9.88 -38.29 -47.65
C HIS A 7 -8.66 -37.98 -46.79
N LEU A 8 -8.14 -36.80 -47.01
CA LEU A 8 -7.14 -36.19 -46.14
C LEU A 8 -7.82 -35.75 -44.88
N LEU A 9 -7.72 -36.53 -43.85
CA LEU A 9 -8.05 -36.13 -42.48
C LEU A 9 -7.00 -35.16 -42.01
N ILE A 10 -7.33 -33.88 -42.15
CA ILE A 10 -6.60 -32.82 -41.49
C ILE A 10 -7.02 -32.90 -40.02
N GLY A 11 -6.15 -33.48 -39.22
CA GLY A 11 -6.26 -33.46 -37.78
C GLY A 11 -6.20 -32.01 -37.29
N ALA A 12 -7.34 -31.50 -36.92
CA ALA A 12 -7.38 -30.31 -36.12
C ALA A 12 -6.76 -30.65 -34.75
N GLY A 13 -5.47 -30.48 -34.67
CA GLY A 13 -4.80 -30.41 -33.41
C GLY A 13 -5.30 -29.19 -32.69
N PHE A 14 -6.34 -29.41 -31.90
CA PHE A 14 -6.81 -28.39 -30.97
C PHE A 14 -5.70 -28.21 -29.95
N LEU A 15 -4.96 -27.18 -30.18
CA LEU A 15 -4.04 -26.62 -29.21
C LEU A 15 -4.81 -26.14 -28.02
N ALA A 16 -5.14 -27.03 -27.16
CA ALA A 16 -5.53 -26.68 -25.80
C ALA A 16 -4.27 -26.24 -25.03
N ALA A 17 -3.57 -25.30 -25.64
CA ALA A 17 -2.56 -24.55 -24.93
C ALA A 17 -3.29 -23.54 -24.07
N LEU A 18 -3.17 -23.75 -22.82
CA LEU A 18 -3.16 -22.65 -22.07
C LEU A 18 -4.22 -22.03 -21.46
N LEU A 19 -4.57 -22.53 -20.49
CA LEU A 19 -5.00 -21.69 -19.40
C LEU A 19 -4.32 -22.10 -18.09
N ALA A 20 -3.15 -22.61 -18.22
CA ALA A 20 -2.24 -22.73 -17.08
C ALA A 20 -1.55 -21.39 -16.77
N GLY A 21 -1.99 -20.34 -17.48
CA GLY A 21 -1.43 -19.05 -17.24
C GLY A 21 -2.37 -18.22 -16.45
N GLY A 22 -2.49 -18.27 -15.22
CA GLY A 22 -3.23 -17.23 -14.73
C GLY A 22 -3.77 -17.21 -13.36
N CYS A 23 -3.60 -18.20 -12.66
CA CYS A 23 -3.66 -18.11 -11.22
C CYS A 23 -2.25 -18.03 -10.65
N ALA A 24 -1.43 -17.20 -11.23
CA ALA A 24 -0.34 -16.59 -10.47
C ALA A 24 -1.06 -15.90 -9.32
N SER A 25 -1.15 -16.60 -8.25
CA SER A 25 -1.95 -16.31 -7.10
C SER A 25 -1.93 -14.84 -6.81
N LEU A 26 -3.09 -14.26 -6.76
CA LEU A 26 -3.32 -13.00 -6.08
C LEU A 26 -3.14 -13.25 -4.57
N VAL A 27 -1.97 -13.74 -4.19
CA VAL A 27 -1.58 -13.78 -2.78
C VAL A 27 -1.47 -12.33 -2.38
N THR A 28 -2.44 -11.91 -1.61
CA THR A 28 -2.41 -10.58 -1.02
C THR A 28 -1.25 -10.55 -0.03
N VAL A 29 -0.40 -9.56 -0.15
CA VAL A 29 0.67 -9.33 0.81
C VAL A 29 0.08 -9.17 2.20
N ASP A 30 0.77 -9.66 3.23
CA ASP A 30 0.42 -9.40 4.62
C ASP A 30 1.28 -8.23 5.13
N VAL A 31 0.62 -7.13 5.43
CA VAL A 31 1.28 -5.93 5.96
C VAL A 31 1.14 -5.76 7.47
N THR A 32 0.67 -6.79 8.17
CA THR A 32 0.59 -6.77 9.63
C THR A 32 1.97 -6.53 10.25
N GLY A 33 2.06 -5.56 11.14
CA GLY A 33 3.27 -5.26 11.89
C GLY A 33 3.55 -3.77 12.03
N GLY A 34 4.66 -3.48 12.67
CA GLY A 34 5.20 -2.12 12.80
C GLY A 34 6.09 -1.77 11.62
N TRP A 35 5.86 -0.62 11.04
CA TRP A 35 6.62 -0.10 9.90
C TRP A 35 7.17 1.28 10.23
N VAL A 36 8.37 1.56 9.79
CA VAL A 36 9.00 2.88 9.91
C VAL A 36 9.42 3.37 8.55
N GLY A 37 9.22 4.64 8.30
CA GLY A 37 9.50 5.20 7.00
C GLY A 37 9.61 6.71 6.97
N THR A 38 9.51 7.23 5.77
CA THR A 38 9.67 8.65 5.48
C THR A 38 8.62 9.09 4.46
N MET A 39 8.03 10.23 4.71
CA MET A 39 7.22 10.98 3.73
C MET A 39 8.04 12.13 3.17
N THR A 40 7.91 12.38 1.88
CA THR A 40 8.52 13.53 1.20
C THR A 40 7.43 14.34 0.52
N TRP A 41 7.25 15.59 0.91
CA TRP A 41 6.26 16.48 0.32
C TRP A 41 6.64 16.86 -1.10
N THR A 42 5.70 16.74 -2.02
CA THR A 42 5.90 17.05 -3.45
C THR A 42 5.17 18.32 -3.90
N THR A 43 4.20 18.80 -3.10
CA THR A 43 3.48 20.06 -3.36
C THR A 43 3.39 20.90 -2.09
N GLY A 44 3.06 22.18 -2.26
CA GLY A 44 2.86 23.13 -1.17
C GLY A 44 4.14 23.72 -0.61
N PRO A 45 4.03 24.41 0.54
CA PRO A 45 5.15 25.15 1.14
C PRO A 45 6.25 24.24 1.72
N LEU A 46 5.96 22.95 1.88
CA LEU A 46 6.90 21.95 2.40
C LEU A 46 7.55 21.12 1.30
N THR A 47 7.36 21.47 0.03
CA THR A 47 7.94 20.72 -1.12
C THR A 47 9.41 20.43 -0.90
N GLY A 48 9.77 19.15 -1.00
CA GLY A 48 11.14 18.65 -0.77
C GLY A 48 11.47 18.35 0.69
N ALA A 49 10.62 18.75 1.64
CA ALA A 49 10.82 18.39 3.04
C ALA A 49 10.44 16.93 3.29
N THR A 50 11.17 16.28 4.17
CA THR A 50 10.94 14.91 4.61
C THR A 50 10.45 14.88 6.05
N GLN A 51 9.58 13.93 6.34
CA GLN A 51 9.07 13.70 7.69
C GLN A 51 9.10 12.20 8.00
N PRO A 52 9.53 11.81 9.20
CA PRO A 52 9.36 10.43 9.66
C PRO A 52 7.89 10.08 9.77
N VAL A 53 7.56 8.84 9.43
CA VAL A 53 6.24 8.24 9.61
C VAL A 53 6.39 6.83 10.16
N SER A 54 5.49 6.43 11.02
CA SER A 54 5.42 5.05 11.51
C SER A 54 4.00 4.53 11.38
N PHE A 55 3.89 3.26 11.03
CA PHE A 55 2.60 2.59 10.90
C PHE A 55 2.57 1.40 11.84
N ASP A 56 1.44 1.21 12.50
CA ASP A 56 1.13 -0.02 13.23
C ASP A 56 -0.11 -0.62 12.58
N LEU A 57 0.09 -1.67 11.78
CA LEU A 57 -0.91 -2.23 10.89
C LEU A 57 -1.35 -3.61 11.35
N VAL A 58 -2.65 -3.85 11.23
CA VAL A 58 -3.27 -5.16 11.38
C VAL A 58 -4.07 -5.45 10.12
N GLN A 59 -3.80 -6.59 9.50
CA GLN A 59 -4.52 -7.04 8.31
C GLN A 59 -5.35 -8.27 8.63
N GLU A 60 -6.64 -8.19 8.29
CA GLU A 60 -7.58 -9.31 8.34
C GLU A 60 -8.17 -9.54 6.95
N GLY A 61 -7.73 -10.60 6.28
CA GLY A 61 -8.08 -10.83 4.88
C GLY A 61 -7.53 -9.73 3.98
N LYS A 62 -8.39 -8.90 3.43
CA LYS A 62 -8.02 -7.74 2.61
C LYS A 62 -8.08 -6.41 3.37
N ASP A 63 -8.67 -6.40 4.54
CA ASP A 63 -8.90 -5.18 5.30
C ASP A 63 -7.69 -4.84 6.17
N ILE A 64 -7.28 -3.58 6.13
CA ILE A 64 -6.17 -3.04 6.94
C ILE A 64 -6.75 -2.06 7.94
N SER A 65 -6.36 -2.20 9.19
CA SER A 65 -6.66 -1.31 10.30
C SER A 65 -5.39 -0.94 11.05
N GLY A 66 -5.49 -0.03 11.99
CA GLY A 66 -4.37 0.36 12.83
C GLY A 66 -4.22 1.86 12.96
N SER A 67 -2.99 2.30 13.17
CA SER A 67 -2.67 3.71 13.42
C SER A 67 -1.40 4.15 12.70
N ILE A 68 -1.31 5.46 12.52
CA ILE A 68 -0.17 6.13 11.91
C ILE A 68 0.33 7.20 12.88
N VAL A 69 1.62 7.20 13.15
CA VAL A 69 2.29 8.22 13.94
C VAL A 69 3.05 9.14 12.99
N LEU A 70 2.76 10.41 13.09
CA LEU A 70 3.35 11.47 12.30
C LEU A 70 4.12 12.42 13.19
N VAL A 71 5.17 13.04 12.64
CA VAL A 71 5.96 14.04 13.33
C VAL A 71 5.52 15.43 12.87
N GLY A 72 5.15 16.27 13.80
CA GLY A 72 4.86 17.69 13.57
C GLY A 72 6.14 18.52 13.36
N ARG A 73 5.95 19.83 13.25
CA ARG A 73 7.05 20.77 12.97
C ARG A 73 8.12 20.85 14.07
N SER A 74 7.78 20.44 15.27
CA SER A 74 8.62 20.62 16.48
C SER A 74 9.12 19.31 17.07
N THR A 75 9.28 18.26 16.28
CA THR A 75 9.57 16.91 16.76
C THR A 75 8.45 16.24 17.60
N ASP A 76 7.40 16.96 17.90
CA ASP A 76 6.25 16.39 18.56
C ASP A 76 5.50 15.44 17.63
N THR A 77 5.03 14.34 18.17
CA THR A 77 4.29 13.32 17.40
C THR A 77 2.82 13.39 17.68
N TYR A 78 2.01 13.09 16.69
CA TYR A 78 0.59 12.87 16.83
C TYR A 78 0.18 11.58 16.13
N THR A 79 -0.86 10.95 16.64
CA THR A 79 -1.35 9.67 16.15
C THR A 79 -2.71 9.85 15.51
N ILE A 80 -2.88 9.28 14.33
CA ILE A 80 -4.18 9.22 13.65
C ILE A 80 -4.53 7.76 13.36
N ASN A 81 -5.83 7.47 13.33
CA ASN A 81 -6.30 6.11 13.10
C ASN A 81 -6.65 5.88 11.63
N ILE A 82 -6.38 4.69 11.16
CA ILE A 82 -6.82 4.24 9.85
C ILE A 82 -8.34 4.06 9.91
N THR A 83 -9.05 4.78 9.05
CA THR A 83 -10.51 4.75 8.92
C THR A 83 -10.97 3.84 7.79
N PHE A 84 -10.09 3.63 6.83
CA PHE A 84 -10.27 2.68 5.74
C PHE A 84 -8.90 2.14 5.34
N GLY A 85 -8.79 0.85 5.07
CA GLY A 85 -7.57 0.26 4.55
C GLY A 85 -7.85 -1.05 3.83
N ARG A 86 -7.12 -1.28 2.74
CA ARG A 86 -7.27 -2.49 1.93
C ARG A 86 -5.95 -2.89 1.28
N ALA A 87 -5.72 -4.20 1.25
CA ALA A 87 -4.66 -4.83 0.47
C ALA A 87 -5.25 -5.75 -0.61
N THR A 88 -4.70 -5.70 -1.83
CA THR A 88 -5.07 -6.57 -2.93
C THR A 88 -3.84 -6.93 -3.76
N GLY A 89 -3.42 -8.19 -3.73
CA GLY A 89 -2.12 -8.56 -4.28
C GLY A 89 -1.00 -7.81 -3.57
N ARG A 90 -0.24 -7.02 -4.28
CA ARG A 90 0.80 -6.14 -3.72
C ARG A 90 0.31 -4.72 -3.46
N SER A 91 -0.85 -4.36 -4.00
CA SER A 91 -1.41 -3.02 -3.84
C SER A 91 -1.94 -2.81 -2.42
N VAL A 92 -1.60 -1.69 -1.83
CA VAL A 92 -2.09 -1.25 -0.52
C VAL A 92 -2.64 0.16 -0.63
N GLU A 93 -3.80 0.37 -0.02
CA GLU A 93 -4.41 1.68 0.11
C GLU A 93 -4.96 1.84 1.51
N PHE A 94 -4.79 3.00 2.09
CA PHE A 94 -5.42 3.31 3.38
C PHE A 94 -5.60 4.81 3.58
N THR A 95 -6.70 5.15 4.23
CA THR A 95 -7.04 6.50 4.66
C THR A 95 -6.97 6.57 6.17
N ALA A 96 -6.30 7.57 6.69
CA ALA A 96 -6.25 7.85 8.12
C ALA A 96 -6.68 9.28 8.39
N SER A 97 -7.50 9.46 9.42
CA SER A 97 -8.03 10.77 9.79
C SER A 97 -7.92 11.02 11.29
N GLY A 98 -7.73 12.25 11.66
CA GLY A 98 -7.63 12.66 13.04
C GLY A 98 -7.40 14.16 13.19
N VAL A 99 -6.82 14.52 14.31
CA VAL A 99 -6.51 15.89 14.66
C VAL A 99 -5.02 16.00 14.95
N ASN A 100 -4.38 16.95 14.32
CA ASN A 100 -3.05 17.37 14.71
C ASN A 100 -3.22 18.36 15.88
N ASP A 101 -3.03 17.86 17.08
CA ASP A 101 -3.17 18.59 18.33
C ASP A 101 -1.84 19.18 18.86
N VAL A 102 -0.74 18.87 18.17
CA VAL A 102 0.57 19.48 18.49
C VAL A 102 0.74 20.89 17.91
N VAL A 103 -0.24 21.35 17.15
CA VAL A 103 -0.33 22.74 16.69
C VAL A 103 -1.47 23.47 17.40
N THR A 104 -1.31 24.75 17.58
CA THR A 104 -2.35 25.58 18.23
C THR A 104 -2.78 26.70 17.27
N PRO A 105 -4.06 26.77 16.92
CA PRO A 105 -5.15 25.83 17.22
C PRO A 105 -4.96 24.47 16.53
N SER A 106 -5.51 23.41 17.11
CA SER A 106 -5.49 22.07 16.51
C SER A 106 -6.19 22.06 15.15
N VAL A 107 -5.71 21.24 14.25
CA VAL A 107 -6.22 21.15 12.87
C VAL A 107 -6.63 19.74 12.51
N SER A 108 -7.73 19.62 11.77
CA SER A 108 -8.14 18.33 11.20
C SER A 108 -7.21 17.93 10.07
N VAL A 109 -6.84 16.66 10.03
CA VAL A 109 -5.98 16.08 9.00
C VAL A 109 -6.58 14.78 8.48
N THR A 110 -6.44 14.57 7.19
CA THR A 110 -6.75 13.30 6.53
C THR A 110 -5.61 12.96 5.59
N PHE A 111 -5.11 11.75 5.69
CA PHE A 111 -4.04 11.24 4.83
C PHE A 111 -4.57 10.04 4.05
N ASP A 112 -4.41 10.07 2.75
CA ASP A 112 -4.64 8.96 1.84
C ASP A 112 -3.29 8.44 1.35
N PHE A 113 -3.06 7.16 1.51
CA PHE A 113 -1.86 6.46 1.09
C PHE A 113 -2.21 5.44 0.03
N ASP A 114 -1.52 5.49 -1.09
CA ASP A 114 -1.60 4.52 -2.18
C ASP A 114 -0.21 3.99 -2.50
N GLY A 115 -0.06 2.71 -2.60
CA GLY A 115 1.26 2.15 -2.89
C GLY A 115 1.27 0.65 -3.13
N GLU A 116 2.47 0.14 -3.10
CA GLU A 116 2.73 -1.29 -3.19
C GLU A 116 3.54 -1.76 -1.98
N ALA A 117 3.34 -3.01 -1.62
CA ALA A 117 4.06 -3.66 -0.54
C ALA A 117 4.66 -4.97 -1.01
N ASP A 118 5.78 -5.32 -0.43
CA ASP A 118 6.32 -6.67 -0.39
C ASP A 118 6.51 -7.10 1.08
N ASP A 119 7.22 -8.18 1.33
CA ASP A 119 7.35 -8.75 2.67
C ASP A 119 8.05 -7.81 3.66
N THR A 120 8.82 -6.84 3.20
CA THR A 120 9.69 -6.01 4.06
C THR A 120 9.65 -4.53 3.76
N THR A 121 9.14 -4.12 2.62
CA THR A 121 9.09 -2.72 2.19
C THR A 121 7.72 -2.34 1.64
N MET A 122 7.38 -1.08 1.80
CA MET A 122 6.24 -0.43 1.15
C MET A 122 6.69 0.91 0.59
N ASP A 123 6.10 1.30 -0.52
CA ASP A 123 6.30 2.64 -1.08
C ASP A 123 5.10 3.07 -1.93
N GLY A 124 4.98 4.36 -2.11
CA GLY A 124 3.90 4.91 -2.92
C GLY A 124 3.79 6.42 -2.88
N THR A 125 2.61 6.87 -3.18
CA THR A 125 2.21 8.27 -3.17
C THR A 125 1.05 8.49 -2.22
N GLY A 126 0.75 9.73 -1.92
CA GLY A 126 -0.40 10.04 -1.10
C GLY A 126 -0.81 11.49 -1.17
N THR A 127 -1.94 11.77 -0.57
CA THR A 127 -2.50 13.11 -0.43
C THR A 127 -2.85 13.38 1.02
N ALA A 128 -2.44 14.51 1.53
CA ALA A 128 -2.83 15.00 2.85
C ALA A 128 -3.77 16.20 2.70
N VAL A 129 -4.92 16.13 3.35
CA VAL A 129 -5.82 17.29 3.50
C VAL A 129 -5.63 17.85 4.89
N ILE A 130 -5.10 19.07 4.96
CA ILE A 130 -4.78 19.76 6.21
C ILE A 130 -5.56 21.08 6.22
N SER A 131 -6.47 21.24 7.17
CA SER A 131 -7.37 22.41 7.22
C SER A 131 -8.08 22.71 5.89
N GLY A 132 -8.50 21.67 5.19
CA GLY A 132 -9.21 21.77 3.92
C GLY A 132 -8.34 21.99 2.66
N THR A 133 -7.03 22.07 2.81
CA THR A 133 -6.08 22.19 1.69
C THR A 133 -5.38 20.86 1.44
N ALA A 134 -5.37 20.42 0.18
CA ALA A 134 -4.72 19.18 -0.23
C ALA A 134 -3.25 19.41 -0.61
N TYR A 135 -2.40 18.51 -0.14
CA TYR A 135 -0.97 18.45 -0.46
C TYR A 135 -0.60 17.03 -0.85
N GLU A 136 0.30 16.89 -1.80
CA GLU A 136 0.78 15.59 -2.26
C GLU A 136 2.13 15.25 -1.66
N PHE A 137 2.37 13.95 -1.48
CA PHE A 137 3.64 13.41 -0.97
C PHE A 137 3.95 12.05 -1.60
N THR A 138 5.20 11.65 -1.52
CA THR A 138 5.65 10.27 -1.69
C THR A 138 6.01 9.68 -0.33
N TRP A 139 6.00 8.37 -0.20
CA TRP A 139 6.34 7.70 1.05
C TRP A 139 7.02 6.37 0.81
N THR A 140 7.84 5.98 1.77
CA THR A 140 8.48 4.67 1.84
C THR A 140 8.41 4.18 3.28
N ALA A 141 8.34 2.88 3.49
CA ALA A 141 8.40 2.28 4.80
C ALA A 141 9.08 0.92 4.76
N THR A 142 9.67 0.54 5.88
CA THR A 142 10.33 -0.76 6.07
C THR A 142 9.76 -1.42 7.31
N LEU A 143 9.50 -2.73 7.23
CA LEU A 143 9.02 -3.52 8.35
C LEU A 143 10.07 -3.56 9.46
N VAL A 144 9.65 -3.21 10.67
CA VAL A 144 10.49 -3.36 11.85
C VAL A 144 10.47 -4.83 12.25
N THR A 145 11.58 -5.52 12.05
CA THR A 145 11.73 -6.88 12.53
C THR A 145 11.84 -6.84 14.04
N PRO A 146 10.97 -7.55 14.79
CA PRO A 146 11.15 -7.67 16.22
C PRO A 146 12.55 -8.22 16.53
N PRO A 147 13.22 -7.75 17.57
CA PRO A 147 14.47 -8.37 17.98
C PRO A 147 14.23 -9.86 18.20
N PRO A 148 15.18 -10.74 17.83
CA PRO A 148 15.04 -12.16 18.07
C PRO A 148 14.76 -12.38 19.57
N GLU A 149 13.70 -13.11 19.85
CA GLU A 149 13.41 -13.49 21.23
C GLU A 149 14.62 -14.28 21.76
N GLU A 150 15.27 -13.74 22.76
CA GLU A 150 16.32 -14.48 23.45
C GLU A 150 15.67 -15.68 24.13
N SER A 151 15.93 -16.85 23.58
CA SER A 151 15.50 -18.13 24.13
C SER A 151 16.44 -18.61 25.23
#